data_342adc5b371e0e02b96fd65facafaa1d
#
_entry.id   342adc5b371e0e02b96fd65facafaa1d
#
_cell.length_a   1.000
_cell.length_b   1.000
_cell.length_c   1.000
_cell.angle_alpha   90.00
_cell.angle_beta   90.00
_cell.angle_gamma   90.00
#
_symmetry.space_group_name_H-M   'P 1'
#
loop_
_entity.id
_entity.type
_entity.pdbx_description
1 polymer ?
#
loop_
_entity_poly.entity_id
_entity_poly.type
_entity_poly.pdbx_seq_one_letter_code
_entity_poly.pdbx_strand_id
1 'polypeptide(L)'
;MGYFQNINSLAELKKSYRVLALQNHPDKGGSTETMQQINLEFERLYAKWKDDTTVSAAASGYENDYAGASANEYTEYVYNEYRWKGRNYNGQMRGEIVEIIRKWLKETYPRYKFSVTQNGYRSINIYLVKADFEAFTKESGLIYKDINHYHIGTDRTITERAREVMLNVCDFTMSYNYDNSDIMTDYFDTNFYLTLGIGRYDKPYQTELPKLQTKDKLPEVFKHPEGAAHKAIRQALGKAGQMPGN
;
A
#
# COMPACT_ATOMS: atom_id res chain seq x y z
N MET A 1 34.56 -9.09 25.82
CA MET A 1 33.43 -9.80 25.21
C MET A 1 33.04 -9.01 23.97
N GLY A 2 32.89 -9.65 22.80
CA GLY A 2 32.45 -8.97 21.58
C GLY A 2 30.95 -8.72 21.59
N TYR A 3 30.52 -7.69 20.91
CA TYR A 3 29.10 -7.35 20.76
C TYR A 3 28.38 -8.32 19.82
N PHE A 4 29.10 -8.92 18.87
CA PHE A 4 28.56 -9.83 17.86
C PHE A 4 28.97 -11.27 18.19
N GLN A 5 28.07 -12.02 18.84
CA GLN A 5 28.29 -13.42 19.20
C GLN A 5 27.44 -14.33 18.29
N ASN A 6 28.02 -15.50 17.94
CA ASN A 6 27.31 -16.53 17.15
C ASN A 6 26.78 -16.04 15.78
N ILE A 7 27.53 -15.18 15.10
CA ILE A 7 27.22 -14.71 13.77
C ILE A 7 27.71 -15.71 12.73
N ASN A 8 26.80 -16.28 11.96
CA ASN A 8 27.09 -17.29 10.93
C ASN A 8 26.86 -16.79 9.50
N SER A 9 26.33 -15.57 9.35
CA SER A 9 26.05 -14.97 8.04
C SER A 9 26.15 -13.46 8.09
N LEU A 10 26.37 -12.86 6.90
CA LEU A 10 26.38 -11.40 6.73
C LEU A 10 25.01 -10.79 7.11
N ALA A 11 23.93 -11.51 6.84
CA ALA A 11 22.57 -11.09 7.20
C ALA A 11 22.38 -11.01 8.73
N GLU A 12 22.87 -12.03 9.45
CA GLU A 12 22.83 -12.04 10.92
C GLU A 12 23.69 -10.92 11.51
N LEU A 13 24.87 -10.68 10.94
CA LEU A 13 25.74 -9.58 11.34
C LEU A 13 25.04 -8.23 11.22
N LYS A 14 24.41 -7.98 10.08
CA LYS A 14 23.64 -6.75 9.82
C LYS A 14 22.44 -6.61 10.75
N LYS A 15 21.70 -7.70 11.03
CA LYS A 15 20.57 -7.70 11.94
C LYS A 15 21.00 -7.37 13.37
N SER A 16 22.06 -8.00 13.85
CA SER A 16 22.59 -7.77 15.20
C SER A 16 23.10 -6.34 15.36
N TYR A 17 23.79 -5.81 14.34
CA TYR A 17 24.25 -4.41 14.33
C TYR A 17 23.08 -3.43 14.53
N ARG A 18 21.98 -3.60 13.81
CA ARG A 18 20.82 -2.70 13.95
C ARG A 18 20.22 -2.70 15.33
N VAL A 19 20.05 -3.88 15.92
CA VAL A 19 19.54 -3.99 17.27
C VAL A 19 20.46 -3.27 18.26
N LEU A 20 21.77 -3.50 18.14
CA LEU A 20 22.76 -2.86 18.99
C LEU A 20 22.84 -1.35 18.77
N ALA A 21 22.76 -0.88 17.51
CA ALA A 21 22.75 0.54 17.18
C ALA A 21 21.49 1.24 17.70
N LEU A 22 20.31 0.63 17.61
CA LEU A 22 19.06 1.18 18.15
C LEU A 22 19.08 1.28 19.69
N GLN A 23 19.70 0.31 20.35
CA GLN A 23 19.80 0.25 21.82
C GLN A 23 20.85 1.22 22.38
N ASN A 24 21.93 1.47 21.62
CA ASN A 24 23.09 2.24 22.10
C ASN A 24 23.26 3.59 21.37
N HIS A 25 22.25 4.02 20.58
CA HIS A 25 22.34 5.29 19.86
C HIS A 25 22.42 6.48 20.83
N PRO A 26 23.35 7.43 20.66
CA PRO A 26 23.49 8.59 21.53
C PRO A 26 22.20 9.40 21.67
N ASP A 27 21.44 9.59 20.60
CA ASP A 27 20.16 10.32 20.59
C ASP A 27 19.06 9.64 21.42
N LYS A 28 19.25 8.36 21.77
CA LYS A 28 18.34 7.57 22.61
C LYS A 28 18.90 7.33 24.03
N GLY A 29 19.94 8.05 24.40
CA GLY A 29 20.58 7.94 25.70
C GLY A 29 21.67 6.88 25.78
N GLY A 30 22.11 6.33 24.67
CA GLY A 30 23.24 5.41 24.60
C GLY A 30 24.58 6.15 24.69
N SER A 31 25.67 5.39 24.96
CA SER A 31 27.04 5.93 25.06
C SER A 31 27.69 6.00 23.68
N THR A 32 28.29 7.14 23.36
CA THR A 32 29.07 7.35 22.14
C THR A 32 30.24 6.37 22.03
N GLU A 33 30.88 6.09 23.17
CA GLU A 33 32.01 5.14 23.23
C GLU A 33 31.55 3.72 22.93
N THR A 34 30.41 3.31 23.48
CA THR A 34 29.81 2.00 23.19
C THR A 34 29.45 1.88 21.72
N MET A 35 28.85 2.91 21.15
CA MET A 35 28.46 2.91 19.74
C MET A 35 29.70 2.86 18.82
N GLN A 36 30.77 3.58 19.14
CA GLN A 36 32.04 3.49 18.41
C GLN A 36 32.63 2.07 18.45
N GLN A 37 32.60 1.40 19.58
CA GLN A 37 33.07 0.02 19.70
C GLN A 37 32.23 -0.96 18.88
N ILE A 38 30.92 -0.80 18.89
CA ILE A 38 29.99 -1.58 18.05
C ILE A 38 30.33 -1.38 16.57
N ASN A 39 30.53 -0.14 16.14
CA ASN A 39 30.88 0.17 14.77
C ASN A 39 32.21 -0.46 14.35
N LEU A 40 33.25 -0.32 15.15
CA LEU A 40 34.59 -0.90 14.87
C LEU A 40 34.54 -2.44 14.76
N GLU A 41 33.79 -3.09 15.67
CA GLU A 41 33.65 -4.54 15.62
C GLU A 41 32.83 -4.98 14.40
N PHE A 42 31.78 -4.23 14.07
CA PHE A 42 30.97 -4.47 12.88
C PHE A 42 31.83 -4.34 11.60
N GLU A 43 32.56 -3.25 11.42
CA GLU A 43 33.42 -3.04 10.24
C GLU A 43 34.42 -4.17 10.05
N ARG A 44 35.05 -4.62 11.14
CA ARG A 44 36.01 -5.71 11.10
C ARG A 44 35.37 -7.04 10.67
N LEU A 45 34.16 -7.32 11.16
CA LEU A 45 33.44 -8.53 10.79
C LEU A 45 32.86 -8.43 9.38
N TYR A 46 32.38 -7.25 9.01
CA TYR A 46 31.84 -6.98 7.69
C TYR A 46 32.87 -7.16 6.58
N ALA A 47 34.10 -6.63 6.77
CA ALA A 47 35.20 -6.82 5.83
C ALA A 47 35.50 -8.31 5.60
N LYS A 48 35.44 -9.12 6.68
CA LYS A 48 35.70 -10.56 6.60
C LYS A 48 34.59 -11.32 5.81
N TRP A 49 33.34 -10.85 5.87
CA TRP A 49 32.21 -11.48 5.18
C TRP A 49 31.95 -10.93 3.78
N LYS A 50 32.48 -9.72 3.45
CA LYS A 50 32.30 -9.08 2.15
C LYS A 50 32.98 -9.86 1.03
N ASP A 51 34.13 -10.45 1.29
CA ASP A 51 34.91 -11.20 0.30
C ASP A 51 34.42 -12.63 0.07
N ASP A 52 33.49 -13.12 0.93
CA ASP A 52 32.96 -14.49 0.88
C ASP A 52 31.65 -14.60 0.08
N THR A 53 31.32 -13.60 -0.73
CA THR A 53 30.09 -13.54 -1.53
C THR A 53 30.12 -14.42 -2.79
N THR A 54 30.62 -15.64 -2.70
CA THR A 54 30.43 -16.68 -3.73
C THR A 54 29.46 -17.77 -3.27
N VAL A 55 28.53 -17.50 -2.40
CA VAL A 55 27.58 -18.53 -1.99
C VAL A 55 26.16 -18.03 -2.03
N SER A 56 25.47 -18.54 -3.06
CA SER A 56 24.13 -19.10 -3.00
C SER A 56 23.04 -18.23 -2.38
N ALA A 57 22.18 -17.75 -3.27
CA ALA A 57 20.78 -17.50 -2.99
C ALA A 57 20.12 -18.77 -2.42
N ALA A 58 20.44 -19.15 -1.19
CA ALA A 58 19.64 -20.07 -0.42
C ALA A 58 18.57 -19.25 0.28
N ALA A 59 17.34 -19.38 -0.23
CA ALA A 59 16.14 -18.90 0.39
C ALA A 59 16.09 -19.35 1.85
N SER A 60 16.51 -18.48 2.78
CA SER A 60 16.13 -18.63 4.18
C SER A 60 14.76 -17.97 4.31
N GLY A 61 13.73 -18.82 4.46
CA GLY A 61 12.39 -18.38 4.82
C GLY A 61 12.43 -17.67 6.17
N TYR A 62 12.50 -16.35 6.12
CA TYR A 62 12.11 -15.52 7.24
C TYR A 62 10.67 -15.09 6.94
N GLU A 63 9.75 -15.63 7.73
CA GLU A 63 8.42 -15.06 7.86
C GLU A 63 8.62 -13.60 8.26
N ASN A 64 8.41 -12.70 7.31
CA ASN A 64 8.38 -11.26 7.55
C ASN A 64 7.12 -10.97 8.33
N ASP A 65 7.24 -10.77 9.63
CA ASP A 65 6.19 -10.26 10.52
C ASP A 65 5.93 -8.75 10.30
N TYR A 66 6.34 -8.23 9.16
CA TYR A 66 5.89 -6.95 8.64
C TYR A 66 4.65 -7.20 7.80
N ALA A 67 3.49 -6.99 8.42
CA ALA A 67 2.20 -6.89 7.75
C ALA A 67 2.14 -5.71 6.76
N GLY A 68 3.05 -5.69 5.80
CA GLY A 68 3.03 -4.89 4.60
C GLY A 68 2.64 -5.82 3.46
N ALA A 69 1.36 -5.98 3.25
CA ALA A 69 0.75 -6.94 2.34
C ALA A 69 1.17 -6.82 0.87
N SER A 70 2.11 -5.96 0.49
CA SER A 70 2.39 -5.71 -0.93
C SER A 70 3.81 -5.99 -1.36
N ALA A 71 4.78 -6.07 -0.45
CA ALA A 71 6.18 -6.22 -0.85
C ALA A 71 6.44 -7.51 -1.64
N ASN A 72 5.69 -8.59 -1.39
CA ASN A 72 5.84 -9.85 -2.09
C ASN A 72 5.03 -9.95 -3.39
N GLU A 73 4.00 -9.13 -3.58
CA GLU A 73 3.15 -9.21 -4.77
C GLU A 73 3.78 -8.57 -6.00
N TYR A 74 4.56 -7.51 -5.84
CA TYR A 74 5.21 -6.83 -6.95
C TYR A 74 6.67 -7.21 -7.17
N THR A 75 7.33 -7.89 -6.22
CA THR A 75 8.73 -8.27 -6.36
C THR A 75 8.91 -9.60 -7.10
N GLU A 76 9.84 -9.64 -8.04
CA GLU A 76 10.34 -10.87 -8.65
C GLU A 76 11.45 -11.48 -7.82
N TYR A 77 12.30 -10.60 -7.25
CA TYR A 77 13.52 -11.00 -6.59
C TYR A 77 13.82 -10.11 -5.39
N VAL A 78 14.05 -10.75 -4.24
CA VAL A 78 14.51 -10.08 -3.01
C VAL A 78 15.93 -10.56 -2.74
N TYR A 79 16.91 -9.66 -2.81
CA TYR A 79 18.32 -9.97 -2.57
C TYR A 79 18.61 -10.14 -1.08
N ASN A 80 17.99 -9.27 -0.29
CA ASN A 80 18.01 -9.28 1.17
C ASN A 80 16.85 -8.40 1.65
N GLU A 81 16.70 -8.22 2.95
CA GLU A 81 15.66 -7.39 3.58
C GLU A 81 15.41 -6.01 2.94
N TYR A 82 16.42 -5.43 2.25
CA TYR A 82 16.36 -4.06 1.72
C TYR A 82 16.45 -4.00 0.21
N ARG A 83 17.08 -4.99 -0.41
CA ARG A 83 17.31 -5.00 -1.85
C ARG A 83 16.29 -5.88 -2.54
N TRP A 84 15.63 -5.32 -3.52
CA TRP A 84 14.60 -6.03 -4.28
C TRP A 84 14.50 -5.49 -5.70
N LYS A 85 13.92 -6.30 -6.58
CA LYS A 85 13.63 -5.96 -7.96
C LYS A 85 12.16 -6.29 -8.27
N GLY A 86 11.45 -5.36 -8.88
CA GLY A 86 10.09 -5.56 -9.34
C GLY A 86 10.01 -6.52 -10.52
N ARG A 87 8.97 -7.35 -10.55
CA ARG A 87 8.79 -8.43 -11.55
C ARG A 87 8.68 -7.95 -13.00
N ASN A 88 8.26 -6.71 -13.22
CA ASN A 88 8.10 -6.14 -14.56
C ASN A 88 9.26 -5.21 -14.95
N TYR A 89 10.22 -4.99 -14.05
CA TYR A 89 11.37 -4.17 -14.35
C TYR A 89 12.39 -4.91 -15.22
N ASN A 90 12.64 -4.38 -16.42
CA ASN A 90 13.59 -4.92 -17.38
C ASN A 90 14.43 -3.79 -18.01
N GLY A 91 14.94 -2.88 -17.16
CA GLY A 91 15.80 -1.79 -17.62
C GLY A 91 15.09 -0.59 -18.26
N GLN A 92 13.75 -0.50 -18.14
CA GLN A 92 12.98 0.62 -18.70
C GLN A 92 13.41 1.95 -18.05
N MET A 93 13.46 2.98 -18.88
CA MET A 93 13.67 4.34 -18.38
C MET A 93 12.41 4.84 -17.66
N ARG A 94 12.58 5.74 -16.70
CA ARG A 94 11.44 6.28 -15.91
C ARG A 94 10.34 6.91 -16.77
N GLY A 95 10.69 7.60 -17.84
CA GLY A 95 9.71 8.16 -18.78
C GLY A 95 8.83 7.08 -19.42
N GLU A 96 9.43 5.95 -19.81
CA GLU A 96 8.71 4.79 -20.36
C GLU A 96 7.80 4.18 -19.30
N ILE A 97 8.29 4.03 -18.05
CA ILE A 97 7.51 3.52 -16.93
C ILE A 97 6.28 4.42 -16.67
N VAL A 98 6.45 5.74 -16.70
CA VAL A 98 5.33 6.69 -16.53
C VAL A 98 4.28 6.50 -17.64
N GLU A 99 4.68 6.31 -18.90
CA GLU A 99 3.74 6.04 -19.96
C GLU A 99 3.03 4.68 -19.83
N ILE A 100 3.75 3.64 -19.40
CA ILE A 100 3.17 2.34 -19.08
C ILE A 100 2.11 2.47 -17.98
N ILE A 101 2.43 3.19 -16.90
CA ILE A 101 1.49 3.43 -15.79
C ILE A 101 0.26 4.20 -16.28
N ARG A 102 0.43 5.26 -17.05
CA ARG A 102 -0.68 6.05 -17.62
C ARG A 102 -1.60 5.21 -18.48
N LYS A 103 -1.02 4.37 -19.34
CA LYS A 103 -1.78 3.46 -20.20
C LYS A 103 -2.56 2.45 -19.37
N TRP A 104 -1.91 1.79 -18.44
CA TRP A 104 -2.53 0.80 -17.57
C TRP A 104 -3.66 1.40 -16.71
N LEU A 105 -3.46 2.58 -16.12
CA LEU A 105 -4.50 3.28 -15.37
C LEU A 105 -5.73 3.59 -16.22
N LYS A 106 -5.53 4.00 -17.47
CA LYS A 106 -6.61 4.30 -18.40
C LYS A 106 -7.39 3.05 -18.81
N GLU A 107 -6.70 1.93 -18.96
CA GLU A 107 -7.30 0.63 -19.32
C GLU A 107 -8.02 -0.03 -18.14
N THR A 108 -7.40 -0.01 -16.96
CA THR A 108 -7.92 -0.66 -15.75
C THR A 108 -9.04 0.16 -15.08
N TYR A 109 -8.91 1.48 -15.11
CA TYR A 109 -9.82 2.42 -14.45
C TYR A 109 -10.36 3.49 -15.41
N PRO A 110 -11.08 3.12 -16.48
CA PRO A 110 -11.48 4.06 -17.54
C PRO A 110 -12.40 5.19 -17.06
N ARG A 111 -13.11 4.99 -15.93
CA ARG A 111 -14.00 6.00 -15.34
C ARG A 111 -13.34 6.86 -14.26
N TYR A 112 -12.11 6.52 -13.85
CA TYR A 112 -11.38 7.27 -12.84
C TYR A 112 -10.39 8.22 -13.48
N LYS A 113 -10.08 9.29 -12.80
CA LYS A 113 -9.09 10.25 -13.25
C LYS A 113 -7.88 10.22 -12.32
N PHE A 114 -6.76 9.86 -12.87
CA PHE A 114 -5.48 9.93 -12.20
C PHE A 114 -4.62 11.07 -12.75
N SER A 115 -3.79 11.64 -11.90
CA SER A 115 -2.69 12.53 -12.28
C SER A 115 -1.39 11.75 -12.07
N VAL A 116 -0.64 11.50 -13.14
CA VAL A 116 0.65 10.83 -13.09
C VAL A 116 1.70 11.80 -13.59
N THR A 117 2.62 12.19 -12.73
CA THR A 117 3.69 13.15 -13.04
C THR A 117 5.04 12.60 -12.59
N GLN A 118 6.05 12.90 -13.39
CA GLN A 118 7.44 12.75 -12.99
C GLN A 118 7.90 14.10 -12.45
N ASN A 119 8.40 14.13 -11.22
CA ASN A 119 8.90 15.35 -10.61
C ASN A 119 10.35 15.14 -10.17
N GLY A 120 11.21 16.12 -10.49
CA GLY A 120 12.63 16.04 -10.18
C GLY A 120 13.33 14.86 -10.86
N TYR A 121 14.43 14.44 -10.25
CA TYR A 121 15.33 13.45 -10.87
C TYR A 121 14.84 12.00 -10.73
N ARG A 122 14.15 11.64 -9.64
CA ARG A 122 13.79 10.24 -9.32
C ARG A 122 12.37 10.05 -8.77
N SER A 123 11.44 10.99 -8.89
CA SER A 123 10.10 10.83 -8.29
C SER A 123 9.02 10.58 -9.34
N ILE A 124 8.15 9.62 -9.06
CA ILE A 124 6.88 9.40 -9.77
C ILE A 124 5.76 9.68 -8.77
N ASN A 125 4.88 10.61 -9.11
CA ASN A 125 3.76 11.00 -8.26
C ASN A 125 2.45 10.58 -8.94
N ILE A 126 1.60 9.86 -8.21
CA ILE A 126 0.32 9.36 -8.70
C ILE A 126 -0.77 9.78 -7.72
N TYR A 127 -1.73 10.56 -8.22
CA TYR A 127 -2.87 11.02 -7.43
C TYR A 127 -4.17 10.56 -8.07
N LEU A 128 -5.05 9.94 -7.29
CA LEU A 128 -6.44 9.72 -7.68
C LEU A 128 -7.18 11.05 -7.52
N VAL A 129 -7.58 11.66 -8.64
CA VAL A 129 -8.20 12.99 -8.66
C VAL A 129 -9.72 12.90 -8.62
N LYS A 130 -10.29 11.87 -9.29
CA LYS A 130 -11.73 11.71 -9.45
C LYS A 130 -12.08 10.23 -9.64
N ALA A 131 -13.15 9.79 -9.00
CA ALA A 131 -13.74 8.47 -9.21
C ALA A 131 -15.24 8.46 -8.93
N ASP A 132 -15.90 7.31 -9.11
CA ASP A 132 -17.33 7.12 -8.91
C ASP A 132 -17.69 6.62 -7.49
N PHE A 133 -16.83 6.85 -6.52
CA PHE A 133 -17.03 6.44 -5.12
C PHE A 133 -16.48 7.49 -4.15
N GLU A 134 -16.94 7.47 -2.91
CA GLU A 134 -16.37 8.26 -1.83
C GLU A 134 -15.03 7.68 -1.40
N ALA A 135 -13.95 8.47 -1.53
CA ALA A 135 -12.61 8.00 -1.22
C ALA A 135 -12.27 8.09 0.26
N PHE A 136 -12.86 9.02 0.97
CA PHE A 136 -12.61 9.25 2.40
C PHE A 136 -13.77 8.80 3.24
N THR A 137 -13.49 8.32 4.46
CA THR A 137 -14.53 8.01 5.44
C THR A 137 -15.15 9.31 5.94
N LYS A 138 -16.42 9.27 6.31
CA LYS A 138 -17.15 10.46 6.80
C LYS A 138 -16.49 11.04 8.06
N GLU A 139 -15.96 10.17 8.90
CA GLU A 139 -15.33 10.54 10.17
C GLU A 139 -14.01 11.27 9.96
N SER A 140 -13.32 11.04 8.84
CA SER A 140 -12.04 11.67 8.56
C SER A 140 -12.15 13.15 8.19
N GLY A 141 -13.26 13.55 7.55
CA GLY A 141 -13.47 14.91 7.06
C GLY A 141 -12.46 15.38 6.01
N LEU A 142 -11.68 14.45 5.45
CA LEU A 142 -10.62 14.77 4.49
C LEU A 142 -11.20 14.98 3.09
N ILE A 143 -10.55 15.88 2.34
CA ILE A 143 -10.82 16.14 0.92
C ILE A 143 -9.61 15.86 0.04
N TYR A 144 -8.45 15.69 0.63
CA TYR A 144 -7.21 15.20 0.01
C TYR A 144 -6.32 14.56 1.06
N LYS A 145 -5.40 13.69 0.62
CA LYS A 145 -4.40 13.06 1.49
C LYS A 145 -3.26 12.48 0.66
N ASP A 146 -2.02 12.71 1.12
CA ASP A 146 -0.87 11.90 0.69
C ASP A 146 -0.90 10.57 1.43
N ILE A 147 -0.67 9.50 0.69
CA ILE A 147 -0.79 8.12 1.20
C ILE A 147 0.59 7.54 1.38
N ASN A 148 0.86 7.05 2.59
CA ASN A 148 2.03 6.23 2.83
C ASN A 148 1.80 4.83 2.26
N HIS A 149 2.55 4.47 1.22
CA HIS A 149 2.39 3.20 0.51
C HIS A 149 2.63 1.96 1.39
N TYR A 150 3.38 2.07 2.48
CA TYR A 150 3.56 0.98 3.45
C TYR A 150 2.33 0.72 4.34
N HIS A 151 1.41 1.65 4.41
CA HIS A 151 0.26 1.59 5.34
C HIS A 151 -1.10 1.71 4.64
N ILE A 152 -1.18 1.56 3.32
CA ILE A 152 -2.44 1.68 2.58
C ILE A 152 -3.51 0.74 3.16
N GLY A 153 -3.15 -0.52 3.38
CA GLY A 153 -4.08 -1.55 3.86
C GLY A 153 -4.67 -1.29 5.25
N THR A 154 -3.95 -0.54 6.10
CA THR A 154 -4.36 -0.22 7.48
C THR A 154 -4.90 1.20 7.65
N ASP A 155 -4.91 2.01 6.59
CA ASP A 155 -5.38 3.39 6.63
C ASP A 155 -6.90 3.45 6.80
N ARG A 156 -7.34 3.87 7.99
CA ARG A 156 -8.77 3.96 8.35
C ARG A 156 -9.44 5.27 7.89
N THR A 157 -8.68 6.22 7.37
CA THR A 157 -9.22 7.50 6.91
C THR A 157 -9.79 7.44 5.51
N ILE A 158 -9.41 6.40 4.75
CA ILE A 158 -9.89 6.14 3.41
C ILE A 158 -10.84 4.93 3.40
N THR A 159 -11.78 4.91 2.45
CA THR A 159 -12.73 3.82 2.30
C THR A 159 -12.05 2.53 1.84
N GLU A 160 -12.72 1.39 2.02
CA GLU A 160 -12.21 0.09 1.57
C GLU A 160 -11.96 0.10 0.04
N ARG A 161 -12.88 0.69 -0.73
CA ARG A 161 -12.71 0.82 -2.18
C ARG A 161 -11.51 1.66 -2.55
N ALA A 162 -11.26 2.76 -1.84
CA ALA A 162 -10.07 3.58 -2.05
C ALA A 162 -8.79 2.81 -1.73
N ARG A 163 -8.77 2.03 -0.64
CA ARG A 163 -7.63 1.17 -0.28
C ARG A 163 -7.33 0.16 -1.38
N GLU A 164 -8.34 -0.56 -1.86
CA GLU A 164 -8.21 -1.53 -2.94
C GLU A 164 -7.59 -0.91 -4.20
N VAL A 165 -8.15 0.21 -4.65
CA VAL A 165 -7.64 0.93 -5.84
C VAL A 165 -6.19 1.38 -5.63
N MET A 166 -5.87 1.99 -4.48
CA MET A 166 -4.54 2.51 -4.22
C MET A 166 -3.49 1.40 -4.00
N LEU A 167 -3.88 0.25 -3.42
CA LEU A 167 -3.02 -0.94 -3.35
C LEU A 167 -2.68 -1.45 -4.75
N ASN A 168 -3.68 -1.63 -5.62
CA ASN A 168 -3.45 -2.08 -7.00
C ASN A 168 -2.56 -1.11 -7.78
N VAL A 169 -2.74 0.20 -7.59
CA VAL A 169 -1.90 1.23 -8.21
C VAL A 169 -0.46 1.16 -7.68
N CYS A 170 -0.31 0.98 -6.37
CA CYS A 170 0.99 0.79 -5.73
C CYS A 170 1.71 -0.43 -6.28
N ASP A 171 1.07 -1.60 -6.24
CA ASP A 171 1.66 -2.87 -6.67
C ASP A 171 2.06 -2.84 -8.14
N PHE A 172 1.17 -2.34 -9.01
CA PHE A 172 1.50 -2.21 -10.42
C PHE A 172 2.70 -1.28 -10.64
N THR A 173 2.72 -0.13 -10.00
CA THR A 173 3.80 0.84 -10.15
C THR A 173 5.12 0.30 -9.60
N MET A 174 5.10 -0.27 -8.41
CA MET A 174 6.29 -0.83 -7.76
C MET A 174 6.84 -2.04 -8.50
N SER A 175 6.02 -2.77 -9.27
CA SER A 175 6.50 -3.87 -10.10
C SER A 175 7.49 -3.45 -11.19
N TYR A 176 7.58 -2.16 -11.51
CA TYR A 176 8.58 -1.57 -12.43
C TYR A 176 9.74 -0.88 -11.69
N ASN A 177 9.77 -0.98 -10.37
CA ASN A 177 10.80 -0.35 -9.56
C ASN A 177 11.86 -1.37 -9.11
N TYR A 178 12.95 -0.88 -8.59
CA TYR A 178 13.94 -1.67 -7.83
C TYR A 178 14.54 -0.80 -6.73
N ASP A 179 15.06 -1.45 -5.72
CA ASP A 179 15.92 -0.86 -4.72
C ASP A 179 17.13 -1.76 -4.52
N ASN A 180 18.29 -1.25 -4.88
CA ASN A 180 19.59 -1.89 -4.69
C ASN A 180 20.46 -1.11 -3.71
N SER A 181 19.83 -0.26 -2.89
CA SER A 181 20.54 0.57 -1.92
C SER A 181 21.25 -0.26 -0.87
N ASP A 182 22.37 0.24 -0.40
CA ASP A 182 23.11 -0.30 0.74
C ASP A 182 23.18 0.75 1.85
N ILE A 183 22.32 0.58 2.84
CA ILE A 183 22.20 1.50 3.99
C ILE A 183 23.52 1.57 4.78
N MET A 184 24.32 0.51 4.74
CA MET A 184 25.58 0.44 5.51
C MET A 184 26.70 1.27 4.90
N THR A 185 26.63 1.51 3.58
CA THR A 185 27.63 2.28 2.83
C THR A 185 27.10 3.62 2.35
N ASP A 186 25.90 4.05 2.82
CA ASP A 186 25.20 5.25 2.35
C ASP A 186 25.01 5.28 0.81
N TYR A 187 24.98 4.10 0.19
CA TYR A 187 24.77 3.96 -1.24
C TYR A 187 23.28 3.82 -1.55
N PHE A 188 22.71 4.84 -2.18
CA PHE A 188 21.29 4.88 -2.56
C PHE A 188 21.14 4.63 -4.06
N ASP A 189 20.59 3.45 -4.41
CA ASP A 189 20.35 3.02 -5.79
C ASP A 189 18.92 2.50 -5.95
N THR A 190 17.99 3.44 -5.95
CA THR A 190 16.57 3.19 -6.20
C THR A 190 16.20 3.75 -7.57
N ASN A 191 15.43 3.02 -8.37
CA ASN A 191 15.01 3.50 -9.69
C ASN A 191 14.17 4.78 -9.57
N PHE A 192 13.13 4.74 -8.71
CA PHE A 192 12.33 5.93 -8.42
C PHE A 192 11.70 5.86 -7.02
N TYR A 193 11.37 7.04 -6.51
CA TYR A 193 10.57 7.22 -5.30
C TYR A 193 9.12 7.41 -5.69
N LEU A 194 8.22 6.62 -5.10
CA LEU A 194 6.79 6.70 -5.36
C LEU A 194 6.09 7.58 -4.34
N THR A 195 5.36 8.58 -4.84
CA THR A 195 4.40 9.35 -4.05
C THR A 195 2.99 8.99 -4.49
N LEU A 196 2.17 8.56 -3.57
CA LEU A 196 0.75 8.26 -3.80
C LEU A 196 -0.13 9.25 -3.07
N GLY A 197 -1.31 9.54 -3.62
CA GLY A 197 -2.28 10.38 -2.94
C GLY A 197 -3.69 10.30 -3.54
N ILE A 198 -4.64 10.81 -2.78
CA ILE A 198 -6.03 10.98 -3.19
C ILE A 198 -6.37 12.47 -3.08
N GLY A 199 -6.68 13.11 -4.22
CA GLY A 199 -6.74 14.56 -4.30
C GLY A 199 -5.41 15.22 -3.98
N ARG A 200 -5.36 16.53 -4.04
CA ARG A 200 -4.23 17.39 -3.65
C ARG A 200 -4.77 18.64 -2.98
N TYR A 201 -3.94 19.35 -2.24
CA TYR A 201 -4.33 20.61 -1.60
C TYR A 201 -4.94 21.61 -2.61
N ASP A 202 -4.26 21.81 -3.76
CA ASP A 202 -4.69 22.72 -4.81
C ASP A 202 -5.81 22.15 -5.70
N LYS A 203 -6.05 20.84 -5.62
CA LYS A 203 -7.06 20.13 -6.39
C LYS A 203 -7.62 18.95 -5.59
N PRO A 204 -8.58 19.23 -4.70
CA PRO A 204 -9.23 18.19 -3.88
C PRO A 204 -9.84 17.07 -4.72
N TYR A 205 -9.99 15.91 -4.09
CA TYR A 205 -10.64 14.75 -4.69
C TYR A 205 -12.10 15.06 -5.03
N GLN A 206 -12.56 14.54 -6.15
CA GLN A 206 -13.93 14.70 -6.62
C GLN A 206 -14.61 13.34 -6.76
N THR A 207 -15.79 13.22 -6.14
CA THR A 207 -16.67 12.08 -6.34
C THR A 207 -17.63 12.38 -7.48
N GLU A 208 -17.66 11.52 -8.51
CA GLU A 208 -18.64 11.57 -9.58
C GLU A 208 -19.52 10.34 -9.51
N LEU A 209 -20.47 10.36 -8.57
CA LEU A 209 -21.46 9.29 -8.48
C LEU A 209 -22.21 9.17 -9.81
N PRO A 210 -22.45 7.95 -10.32
CA PRO A 210 -23.23 7.76 -11.52
C PRO A 210 -24.56 8.47 -11.33
N LYS A 211 -24.92 9.36 -12.24
CA LYS A 211 -26.24 9.96 -12.25
C LYS A 211 -27.23 8.81 -12.32
N LEU A 212 -28.00 8.60 -11.26
CA LEU A 212 -29.16 7.71 -11.30
C LEU A 212 -29.97 8.11 -12.53
N GLN A 213 -29.99 7.24 -13.54
CA GLN A 213 -30.88 7.46 -14.67
C GLN A 213 -32.28 7.32 -14.09
N THR A 214 -32.93 8.45 -13.87
CA THR A 214 -34.34 8.54 -13.46
C THR A 214 -35.31 7.95 -14.50
N LYS A 215 -34.80 7.06 -15.36
CA LYS A 215 -35.58 6.35 -16.39
C LYS A 215 -36.02 4.95 -15.99
N ASP A 216 -35.55 4.42 -14.89
CA ASP A 216 -36.18 3.27 -14.29
C ASP A 216 -37.43 3.80 -13.57
N LYS A 217 -38.52 3.93 -14.35
CA LYS A 217 -39.86 4.02 -13.77
C LYS A 217 -39.94 2.90 -12.74
N LEU A 218 -40.10 3.25 -11.46
CA LEU A 218 -40.47 2.26 -10.45
C LEU A 218 -41.54 1.37 -11.08
N PRO A 219 -41.42 0.03 -11.01
CA PRO A 219 -42.46 -0.86 -11.48
C PRO A 219 -43.80 -0.35 -10.96
N GLU A 220 -44.86 -0.35 -11.78
CA GLU A 220 -46.18 0.19 -11.44
C GLU A 220 -46.75 -0.39 -10.15
N VAL A 221 -46.21 -1.54 -9.71
CA VAL A 221 -46.53 -2.21 -8.44
C VAL A 221 -46.36 -1.29 -7.21
N PHE A 222 -45.45 -0.31 -7.27
CA PHE A 222 -45.24 0.62 -6.14
C PHE A 222 -46.02 1.93 -6.24
N LYS A 223 -46.80 2.16 -7.31
CA LYS A 223 -47.58 3.38 -7.46
C LYS A 223 -48.90 3.36 -6.70
N HIS A 224 -49.34 2.20 -6.22
CA HIS A 224 -50.55 2.06 -5.45
C HIS A 224 -50.27 1.26 -4.16
N PRO A 225 -50.11 1.94 -3.02
CA PRO A 225 -49.95 1.26 -1.74
C PRO A 225 -51.18 0.47 -1.29
N GLU A 226 -52.26 0.54 -2.03
CA GLU A 226 -53.53 -0.21 -1.79
C GLU A 226 -53.72 -1.41 -2.75
N GLY A 227 -52.62 -2.01 -3.21
CA GLY A 227 -52.64 -3.20 -4.04
C GLY A 227 -53.23 -4.44 -3.29
N ALA A 228 -53.58 -5.46 -4.05
CA ALA A 228 -54.27 -6.68 -3.64
C ALA A 228 -53.85 -7.30 -2.29
N ALA A 229 -52.60 -7.09 -1.86
CA ALA A 229 -52.07 -7.56 -0.57
C ALA A 229 -52.72 -6.87 0.63
N HIS A 230 -52.99 -5.58 0.57
CA HIS A 230 -53.69 -4.83 1.64
C HIS A 230 -55.18 -5.22 1.73
N LYS A 231 -55.77 -5.56 0.60
CA LYS A 231 -57.14 -6.04 0.53
C LYS A 231 -57.31 -7.46 1.12
N ALA A 232 -56.31 -8.32 0.86
CA ALA A 232 -56.26 -9.68 1.41
C ALA A 232 -56.06 -9.68 2.93
N ILE A 233 -55.23 -8.79 3.46
CA ILE A 233 -54.97 -8.65 4.90
C ILE A 233 -56.25 -8.13 5.62
N ARG A 234 -56.95 -7.14 5.06
CA ARG A 234 -58.25 -6.67 5.63
C ARG A 234 -59.33 -7.74 5.60
N GLN A 235 -59.38 -8.56 4.54
CA GLN A 235 -60.33 -9.68 4.49
C GLN A 235 -60.00 -10.80 5.48
N ALA A 236 -58.73 -11.08 5.72
CA ALA A 236 -58.29 -12.07 6.70
C ALA A 236 -58.59 -11.62 8.15
N LEU A 237 -58.33 -10.34 8.45
CA LEU A 237 -58.62 -9.76 9.77
C LEU A 237 -60.10 -9.60 10.04
N GLY A 238 -60.91 -9.34 8.99
CA GLY A 238 -62.41 -9.25 9.12
C GLY A 238 -63.09 -10.60 9.37
N LYS A 239 -62.48 -11.71 8.94
CA LYS A 239 -62.97 -13.08 9.21
C LYS A 239 -62.58 -13.63 10.59
N ALA A 240 -61.57 -13.11 11.22
CA ALA A 240 -61.10 -13.53 12.53
C ALA A 240 -61.94 -12.91 13.68
N GLY A 241 -62.82 -11.94 13.41
CA GLY A 241 -63.61 -11.25 14.37
C GLY A 241 -65.08 -11.83 14.57
N GLN A 242 -65.39 -12.92 13.88
CA GLN A 242 -66.66 -13.62 14.08
C GLN A 242 -66.42 -15.03 14.64
N MET A 243 -66.19 -15.11 15.95
CA MET A 243 -66.36 -16.34 16.70
C MET A 243 -67.82 -16.45 17.12
N PRO A 244 -68.44 -17.58 16.89
CA PRO A 244 -69.81 -17.79 17.42
C PRO A 244 -69.74 -17.94 18.94
N GLY A 245 -70.55 -17.16 19.64
CA GLY A 245 -70.73 -17.33 21.05
C GLY A 245 -71.48 -18.66 21.32
N ASN A 246 -71.00 -19.35 22.33
CA ASN A 246 -71.75 -20.25 23.16
C ASN A 246 -71.32 -20.05 24.59
#